data_05c61372398d55913f2a2687d781e552
#
_entry.id   05c61372398d55913f2a2687d781e552
#
_cell.length_a   1.000
_cell.length_b   1.000
_cell.length_c   1.000
_cell.angle_alpha   90.00
_cell.angle_beta   90.00
_cell.angle_gamma   90.00
#
_symmetry.space_group_name_H-M   'P 1'
#
loop_
_entity.id
_entity.type
_entity.pdbx_description
1 polymer ?
#
loop_
_entity_poly.entity_id
_entity_poly.type
_entity_poly.pdbx_seq_one_letter_code
_entity_poly.pdbx_strand_id
1 'polypeptide(L)'
;MLLELEAKPGKARTARLVITDDGVEVSGTAFPWTGISRLLYRAVDQHVNGAYMHTSFTIGVGDARRTATFMMFSGTTGPLKTRIDHATRTTYHERWGQAVDLIEQRAGLRVVADAVTAVHGGGTVEMAGLRIDPLGVHKGGLFRKSIAWPQYAGVRRESVYLHLLVNRDGKAKSRIQVPNGAWNVALLPRVLQALHNLNEPGRPAG
;
A
#
# COMPACT_ATOMS: atom_id res chain seq x y z
N MET A 1 23.30 -4.59 6.71
CA MET A 1 22.19 -5.36 6.10
C MET A 1 21.18 -5.66 7.22
N LEU A 2 19.93 -5.23 7.07
CA LEU A 2 18.88 -5.42 8.07
C LEU A 2 18.03 -6.66 7.78
N LEU A 3 17.72 -6.91 6.49
CA LEU A 3 16.93 -8.06 6.07
C LEU A 3 17.24 -8.41 4.62
N GLU A 4 17.24 -9.71 4.33
CA GLU A 4 17.33 -10.22 2.96
C GLU A 4 16.25 -11.30 2.74
N LEU A 5 15.52 -11.17 1.64
CA LEU A 5 14.56 -12.15 1.16
C LEU A 5 14.95 -12.62 -0.23
N GLU A 6 14.87 -13.92 -0.44
CA GLU A 6 15.02 -14.52 -1.77
C GLU A 6 13.77 -15.32 -2.13
N ALA A 7 13.40 -15.25 -3.40
CA ALA A 7 12.30 -16.02 -3.95
C ALA A 7 12.69 -16.56 -5.34
N LYS A 8 12.31 -17.81 -5.60
CA LYS A 8 12.42 -18.44 -6.92
C LYS A 8 11.05 -18.65 -7.52
N PRO A 9 10.50 -17.68 -8.26
CA PRO A 9 9.21 -17.84 -8.90
C PRO A 9 9.33 -18.83 -10.09
N GLY A 10 9.12 -20.13 -9.83
CA GLY A 10 9.13 -21.17 -10.84
C GLY A 10 10.51 -21.34 -11.52
N LYS A 11 10.52 -21.29 -12.88
CA LYS A 11 11.75 -21.35 -13.69
C LYS A 11 12.43 -19.99 -13.91
N ALA A 12 11.91 -18.92 -13.35
CA ALA A 12 12.44 -17.58 -13.50
C ALA A 12 13.72 -17.37 -12.68
N ARG A 13 14.43 -16.26 -12.94
CA ARG A 13 15.57 -15.84 -12.12
C ARG A 13 15.14 -15.63 -10.67
N THR A 14 16.03 -15.94 -9.73
CA THR A 14 15.83 -15.64 -8.31
C THR A 14 15.57 -14.15 -8.15
N ALA A 15 14.42 -13.82 -7.58
CA ALA A 15 14.13 -12.47 -7.16
C ALA A 15 14.73 -12.25 -5.77
N ARG A 16 15.28 -11.08 -5.54
CA ARG A 16 15.94 -10.72 -4.27
C ARG A 16 15.44 -9.37 -3.79
N LEU A 17 15.15 -9.29 -2.50
CA LEU A 17 14.88 -8.04 -1.78
C LEU A 17 15.92 -7.89 -0.67
N VAL A 18 16.64 -6.78 -0.67
CA VAL A 18 17.64 -6.47 0.36
C VAL A 18 17.26 -5.14 1.01
N ILE A 19 17.18 -5.14 2.32
CA ILE A 19 16.93 -3.93 3.13
C ILE A 19 18.20 -3.63 3.91
N THR A 20 18.72 -2.41 3.75
CA THR A 20 19.93 -1.91 4.41
C THR A 20 19.62 -0.64 5.20
N ASP A 21 20.64 -0.09 5.86
CA ASP A 21 20.51 1.22 6.52
C ASP A 21 20.35 2.37 5.52
N ASP A 22 20.79 2.21 4.27
CA ASP A 22 20.78 3.23 3.22
C ASP A 22 19.53 3.19 2.33
N GLY A 23 18.86 2.03 2.22
CA GLY A 23 17.73 1.87 1.32
C GLY A 23 17.26 0.44 1.11
N VAL A 24 16.50 0.26 0.04
CA VAL A 24 15.96 -1.02 -0.41
C VAL A 24 16.49 -1.33 -1.81
N GLU A 25 16.97 -2.54 -2.02
CA GLU A 25 17.30 -3.08 -3.34
C GLU A 25 16.33 -4.20 -3.72
N VAL A 26 15.78 -4.13 -4.92
CA VAL A 26 14.93 -5.17 -5.50
C VAL A 26 15.58 -5.67 -6.78
N SER A 27 16.10 -6.89 -6.76
CA SER A 27 16.70 -7.57 -7.91
C SER A 27 17.72 -6.70 -8.67
N GLY A 28 18.63 -6.03 -7.93
CA GLY A 28 19.66 -5.16 -8.47
C GLY A 28 19.25 -3.71 -8.70
N THR A 29 17.99 -3.34 -8.43
CA THR A 29 17.55 -1.95 -8.50
C THR A 29 17.50 -1.36 -7.09
N ALA A 30 18.39 -0.42 -6.80
CA ALA A 30 18.49 0.23 -5.50
C ALA A 30 17.63 1.50 -5.42
N PHE A 31 16.98 1.69 -4.27
CA PHE A 31 16.16 2.85 -3.91
C PHE A 31 16.63 3.36 -2.54
N PRO A 32 17.31 4.52 -2.48
CA PRO A 32 17.67 5.14 -1.20
C PRO A 32 16.41 5.56 -0.45
N TRP A 33 16.44 5.48 0.88
CA TRP A 33 15.27 5.81 1.70
C TRP A 33 14.66 7.17 1.38
N THR A 34 15.49 8.17 1.14
CA THR A 34 15.06 9.54 0.81
C THR A 34 14.38 9.67 -0.55
N GLY A 35 14.63 8.73 -1.48
CA GLY A 35 14.04 8.72 -2.82
C GLY A 35 12.73 7.98 -2.93
N ILE A 36 12.41 7.09 -1.96
CA ILE A 36 11.20 6.27 -2.03
C ILE A 36 9.96 7.15 -1.84
N SER A 37 9.07 7.15 -2.82
CA SER A 37 7.77 7.85 -2.80
C SER A 37 6.58 6.94 -3.11
N ARG A 38 6.85 5.70 -3.53
CA ARG A 38 5.83 4.72 -3.89
C ARG A 38 6.06 3.41 -3.16
N LEU A 39 5.04 2.95 -2.46
CA LEU A 39 5.04 1.71 -1.70
C LEU A 39 3.83 0.86 -2.07
N LEU A 40 4.03 -0.45 -2.19
CA LEU A 40 2.99 -1.42 -2.45
C LEU A 40 3.19 -2.64 -1.56
N TYR A 41 2.20 -2.98 -0.78
CA TYR A 41 2.16 -4.18 0.04
C TYR A 41 0.91 -4.98 -0.28
N ARG A 42 1.09 -6.25 -0.61
CA ARG A 42 -0.03 -7.10 -0.98
C ARG A 42 0.23 -8.55 -0.57
N ALA A 43 -0.73 -9.15 0.13
CA ALA A 43 -0.82 -10.58 0.35
C ALA A 43 -2.16 -11.06 -0.22
N VAL A 44 -2.13 -12.06 -1.11
CA VAL A 44 -3.34 -12.55 -1.79
C VAL A 44 -3.37 -14.06 -1.77
N ASP A 45 -4.41 -14.60 -1.15
CA ASP A 45 -4.73 -16.01 -1.20
C ASP A 45 -5.36 -16.36 -2.56
N GLN A 46 -4.76 -17.31 -3.25
CA GLN A 46 -5.27 -17.85 -4.50
C GLN A 46 -6.07 -19.11 -4.22
N HIS A 47 -7.28 -19.16 -4.76
CA HIS A 47 -8.17 -20.32 -4.67
C HIS A 47 -8.57 -20.77 -6.07
N VAL A 48 -8.62 -22.08 -6.29
CA VAL A 48 -9.13 -22.69 -7.52
C VAL A 48 -10.21 -23.68 -7.11
N ASN A 49 -11.41 -23.52 -7.67
CA ASN A 49 -12.60 -24.32 -7.31
C ASN A 49 -12.88 -24.38 -5.78
N GLY A 50 -12.66 -23.26 -5.09
CA GLY A 50 -12.82 -23.17 -3.64
C GLY A 50 -11.67 -23.73 -2.80
N ALA A 51 -10.71 -24.43 -3.40
CA ALA A 51 -9.54 -24.94 -2.71
C ALA A 51 -8.41 -23.89 -2.69
N TYR A 52 -7.80 -23.68 -1.53
CA TYR A 52 -6.62 -22.83 -1.39
C TYR A 52 -5.45 -23.44 -2.18
N MET A 53 -4.78 -22.62 -2.98
CA MET A 53 -3.61 -23.01 -3.77
C MET A 53 -2.30 -22.46 -3.19
N HIS A 54 -2.22 -21.17 -3.01
CA HIS A 54 -1.04 -20.50 -2.45
C HIS A 54 -1.40 -19.07 -2.03
N THR A 55 -0.52 -18.45 -1.24
CA THR A 55 -0.53 -17.01 -0.99
C THR A 55 0.61 -16.37 -1.78
N SER A 56 0.31 -15.31 -2.52
CA SER A 56 1.32 -14.44 -3.11
C SER A 56 1.56 -13.24 -2.21
N PHE A 57 2.82 -13.01 -1.84
CA PHE A 57 3.27 -11.86 -1.05
C PHE A 57 4.05 -10.92 -1.96
N THR A 58 3.62 -9.68 -2.06
CA THR A 58 4.25 -8.67 -2.92
C THR A 58 4.71 -7.49 -2.09
N ILE A 59 5.94 -7.04 -2.33
CA ILE A 59 6.47 -5.76 -1.88
C ILE A 59 6.89 -4.98 -3.11
N GLY A 60 6.37 -3.77 -3.25
CA GLY A 60 6.80 -2.84 -4.28
C GLY A 60 7.39 -1.59 -3.66
N VAL A 61 8.48 -1.11 -4.23
CA VAL A 61 9.11 0.16 -3.91
C VAL A 61 9.36 0.96 -5.18
N GLY A 62 9.31 2.27 -5.08
CA GLY A 62 9.58 3.13 -6.21
C GLY A 62 9.84 4.57 -5.82
N ASP A 63 10.50 5.27 -6.73
CA ASP A 63 10.72 6.71 -6.72
C ASP A 63 9.81 7.39 -7.78
N ALA A 64 10.08 8.66 -8.08
CA ALA A 64 9.32 9.42 -9.09
C ALA A 64 9.45 8.85 -10.51
N ARG A 65 10.52 8.09 -10.80
CA ARG A 65 10.89 7.66 -12.16
C ARG A 65 10.71 6.18 -12.40
N ARG A 66 10.96 5.34 -11.41
CA ARG A 66 11.02 3.88 -11.55
C ARG A 66 10.37 3.18 -10.37
N THR A 67 9.93 1.96 -10.60
CA THR A 67 9.38 1.07 -9.59
C THR A 67 9.98 -0.33 -9.74
N ALA A 68 10.09 -1.06 -8.65
CA ALA A 68 10.44 -2.48 -8.67
C ALA A 68 9.53 -3.24 -7.69
N THR A 69 9.29 -4.51 -8.01
CA THR A 69 8.46 -5.39 -7.19
C THR A 69 9.18 -6.69 -6.89
N PHE A 70 9.14 -7.09 -5.64
CA PHE A 70 9.56 -8.40 -5.16
C PHE A 70 8.30 -9.23 -4.86
N MET A 71 8.31 -10.51 -5.25
CA MET A 71 7.17 -11.40 -5.06
C MET A 71 7.62 -12.76 -4.56
N MET A 72 6.98 -13.25 -3.50
CA MET A 72 7.13 -14.61 -2.96
C MET A 72 5.81 -15.35 -3.06
N PHE A 73 5.90 -16.68 -3.14
CA PHE A 73 4.73 -17.56 -3.16
C PHE A 73 4.89 -18.63 -2.08
N SER A 74 3.89 -18.75 -1.19
CA SER A 74 3.81 -19.87 -0.27
C SER A 74 3.05 -21.01 -0.95
N GLY A 75 3.72 -21.98 -1.50
CA GLY A 75 3.10 -23.15 -2.11
C GLY A 75 3.95 -23.74 -3.22
N THR A 76 3.77 -25.02 -3.49
CA THR A 76 4.42 -25.70 -4.60
C THR A 76 3.60 -25.51 -5.88
N THR A 77 4.18 -24.88 -6.88
CA THR A 77 3.63 -24.83 -8.24
C THR A 77 3.79 -26.21 -8.90
N GLY A 78 2.76 -27.05 -8.81
CA GLY A 78 2.75 -28.34 -9.52
C GLY A 78 1.38 -29.02 -9.41
N PRO A 79 0.91 -29.69 -10.48
CA PRO A 79 -0.47 -30.18 -10.57
C PRO A 79 -0.83 -31.34 -9.64
N LEU A 80 0.07 -31.84 -8.80
CA LEU A 80 -0.15 -33.05 -8.01
C LEU A 80 0.33 -33.03 -6.56
N LYS A 81 0.77 -31.89 -5.99
CA LYS A 81 1.20 -31.83 -4.57
C LYS A 81 0.64 -30.63 -3.84
N THR A 82 -0.66 -30.60 -3.66
CA THR A 82 -1.36 -29.68 -2.75
C THR A 82 -1.27 -30.19 -1.30
N ARG A 83 -0.10 -30.41 -0.77
CA ARG A 83 0.07 -30.35 0.66
C ARG A 83 0.42 -28.91 0.98
N ILE A 84 -0.59 -28.17 1.47
CA ILE A 84 -0.40 -26.83 2.00
C ILE A 84 0.64 -26.95 3.11
N ASP A 85 1.85 -26.51 2.84
CA ASP A 85 2.84 -26.39 3.89
C ASP A 85 2.54 -25.12 4.69
N HIS A 86 1.71 -25.30 5.72
CA HIS A 86 1.32 -24.21 6.63
C HIS A 86 2.56 -23.56 7.29
N ALA A 87 3.60 -24.35 7.56
CA ALA A 87 4.84 -23.81 8.15
C ALA A 87 5.53 -22.85 7.19
N THR A 88 5.68 -23.21 5.92
CA THR A 88 6.26 -22.33 4.89
C THR A 88 5.41 -21.06 4.70
N ARG A 89 4.07 -21.18 4.71
CA ARG A 89 3.18 -20.01 4.64
C ARG A 89 3.40 -19.06 5.81
N THR A 90 3.45 -19.57 7.03
CA THR A 90 3.67 -18.80 8.24
C THR A 90 5.03 -18.10 8.19
N THR A 91 6.09 -18.82 7.85
CA THR A 91 7.44 -18.25 7.72
C THR A 91 7.51 -17.14 6.67
N TYR A 92 6.87 -17.31 5.50
CA TYR A 92 6.84 -16.28 4.47
C TYR A 92 6.02 -15.06 4.90
N HIS A 93 4.90 -15.28 5.59
CA HIS A 93 4.09 -14.20 6.12
C HIS A 93 4.85 -13.36 7.16
N GLU A 94 5.55 -14.02 8.08
CA GLU A 94 6.37 -13.36 9.09
C GLU A 94 7.51 -12.55 8.47
N ARG A 95 8.26 -13.14 7.53
CA ARG A 95 9.37 -12.45 6.86
C ARG A 95 8.90 -11.31 5.97
N TRP A 96 7.77 -11.48 5.29
CA TRP A 96 7.11 -10.41 4.55
C TRP A 96 6.67 -9.29 5.48
N GLY A 97 6.05 -9.60 6.62
CA GLY A 97 5.65 -8.64 7.64
C GLY A 97 6.85 -7.84 8.16
N GLN A 98 7.95 -8.52 8.52
CA GLN A 98 9.19 -7.86 8.95
C GLN A 98 9.73 -6.89 7.89
N ALA A 99 9.71 -7.27 6.61
CA ALA A 99 10.14 -6.39 5.54
C ALA A 99 9.22 -5.17 5.38
N VAL A 100 7.90 -5.37 5.45
CA VAL A 100 6.91 -4.28 5.40
C VAL A 100 7.12 -3.31 6.56
N ASP A 101 7.28 -3.81 7.79
CA ASP A 101 7.49 -3.00 8.98
C ASP A 101 8.76 -2.14 8.88
N LEU A 102 9.87 -2.73 8.43
CA LEU A 102 11.13 -2.00 8.21
C LEU A 102 10.96 -0.89 7.16
N ILE A 103 10.30 -1.18 6.05
CA ILE A 103 10.08 -0.20 4.98
C ILE A 103 9.12 0.90 5.44
N GLU A 104 8.05 0.56 6.17
CA GLU A 104 7.13 1.56 6.73
C GLU A 104 7.80 2.48 7.76
N GLN A 105 8.64 1.93 8.63
CA GLN A 105 9.39 2.71 9.61
C GLN A 105 10.38 3.69 8.96
N ARG A 106 11.06 3.27 7.88
CA ARG A 106 12.12 4.06 7.24
C ARG A 106 11.60 5.03 6.17
N ALA A 107 10.59 4.66 5.40
CA ALA A 107 10.06 5.45 4.29
C ALA A 107 8.60 5.85 4.46
N GLY A 108 7.74 4.99 5.03
CA GLY A 108 6.30 5.21 5.06
C GLY A 108 5.89 6.48 5.80
N LEU A 109 6.48 6.74 6.97
CA LEU A 109 6.20 7.95 7.76
C LEU A 109 6.57 9.22 7.00
N ARG A 110 7.71 9.22 6.31
CA ARG A 110 8.14 10.36 5.48
C ARG A 110 7.21 10.57 4.29
N VAL A 111 6.84 9.51 3.57
CA VAL A 111 5.90 9.61 2.43
C VAL A 111 4.56 10.20 2.88
N VAL A 112 4.08 9.82 4.06
CA VAL A 112 2.86 10.41 4.65
C VAL A 112 3.07 11.88 4.99
N ALA A 113 4.17 12.23 5.67
CA ALA A 113 4.48 13.60 6.05
C ALA A 113 4.64 14.52 4.83
N ASP A 114 5.37 14.07 3.81
CA ASP A 114 5.57 14.81 2.56
C ASP A 114 4.22 15.09 1.86
N ALA A 115 3.34 14.09 1.79
CA ALA A 115 2.01 14.23 1.20
C ALA A 115 1.13 15.22 1.97
N VAL A 116 1.12 15.12 3.30
CA VAL A 116 0.35 16.04 4.16
C VAL A 116 0.87 17.47 4.04
N THR A 117 2.20 17.66 4.10
CA THR A 117 2.83 18.97 3.96
C THR A 117 2.53 19.61 2.60
N ALA A 118 2.61 18.83 1.52
CA ALA A 118 2.33 19.34 0.17
C ALA A 118 0.86 19.81 0.05
N VAL A 119 -0.10 19.04 0.54
CA VAL A 119 -1.53 19.41 0.48
C VAL A 119 -1.83 20.57 1.41
N HIS A 120 -1.32 20.56 2.64
CA HIS A 120 -1.52 21.64 3.61
C HIS A 120 -0.92 22.97 3.11
N GLY A 121 0.19 22.92 2.38
CA GLY A 121 0.79 24.05 1.70
C GLY A 121 0.07 24.54 0.43
N GLY A 122 -1.14 24.05 0.15
CA GLY A 122 -1.96 24.42 -1.00
C GLY A 122 -1.71 23.62 -2.27
N GLY A 123 -0.80 22.66 -2.23
CA GLY A 123 -0.47 21.78 -3.37
C GLY A 123 -1.44 20.62 -3.57
N THR A 124 -1.08 19.77 -4.51
CA THR A 124 -1.84 18.56 -4.86
C THR A 124 -0.90 17.36 -4.86
N VAL A 125 -1.38 16.22 -4.35
CA VAL A 125 -0.67 14.94 -4.43
C VAL A 125 -1.53 13.89 -5.13
N GLU A 126 -0.85 12.97 -5.84
CA GLU A 126 -1.48 11.78 -6.39
C GLU A 126 -1.10 10.55 -5.56
N MET A 127 -2.09 9.86 -5.00
CA MET A 127 -1.90 8.68 -4.18
C MET A 127 -3.01 7.66 -4.45
N ALA A 128 -2.62 6.42 -4.71
CA ALA A 128 -3.55 5.32 -4.96
C ALA A 128 -4.56 5.58 -6.10
N GLY A 129 -4.16 6.37 -7.12
CA GLY A 129 -5.02 6.78 -8.22
C GLY A 129 -6.06 7.85 -7.86
N LEU A 130 -5.86 8.51 -6.73
CA LEU A 130 -6.64 9.66 -6.29
C LEU A 130 -5.80 10.92 -6.34
N ARG A 131 -6.41 12.04 -6.70
CA ARG A 131 -5.89 13.38 -6.49
C ARG A 131 -6.40 13.89 -5.15
N ILE A 132 -5.49 14.38 -4.32
CA ILE A 132 -5.77 14.92 -2.99
C ILE A 132 -5.26 16.35 -2.97
N ASP A 133 -6.11 17.30 -2.62
CA ASP A 133 -5.80 18.74 -2.58
C ASP A 133 -6.49 19.40 -1.36
N PRO A 134 -6.29 20.70 -1.11
CA PRO A 134 -6.90 21.40 0.03
C PRO A 134 -8.45 21.39 0.05
N LEU A 135 -9.09 21.10 -1.07
CA LEU A 135 -10.55 21.03 -1.16
C LEU A 135 -11.09 19.64 -0.83
N GLY A 136 -10.26 18.58 -0.96
CA GLY A 136 -10.69 17.21 -0.69
C GLY A 136 -9.99 16.15 -1.52
N VAL A 137 -10.70 15.05 -1.72
CA VAL A 137 -10.24 13.86 -2.44
C VAL A 137 -11.04 13.68 -3.72
N HIS A 138 -10.34 13.45 -4.83
CA HIS A 138 -10.92 13.38 -6.16
C HIS A 138 -10.48 12.09 -6.88
N LYS A 139 -11.44 11.38 -7.45
CA LYS A 139 -11.20 10.25 -8.35
C LYS A 139 -11.56 10.66 -9.78
N GLY A 140 -10.57 10.61 -10.66
CA GLY A 140 -10.74 10.84 -12.10
C GLY A 140 -11.49 9.70 -12.79
N GLY A 141 -11.64 9.82 -14.13
CA GLY A 141 -12.29 8.84 -15.00
C GLY A 141 -13.68 9.29 -15.47
N LEU A 142 -14.39 8.38 -16.13
CA LEU A 142 -15.69 8.64 -16.76
C LEU A 142 -16.75 9.14 -15.74
N PHE A 143 -16.70 8.60 -14.53
CA PHE A 143 -17.56 9.02 -13.42
C PHE A 143 -16.74 9.72 -12.35
N ARG A 144 -16.47 11.02 -12.55
CA ARG A 144 -15.76 11.84 -11.55
C ARG A 144 -16.45 11.78 -10.21
N LYS A 145 -15.73 11.46 -9.16
CA LYS A 145 -16.23 11.43 -7.78
C LYS A 145 -15.33 12.30 -6.92
N SER A 146 -15.92 13.10 -6.05
CA SER A 146 -15.20 13.93 -5.11
C SER A 146 -15.78 13.78 -3.70
N ILE A 147 -14.93 13.99 -2.71
CA ILE A 147 -15.26 14.08 -1.29
C ILE A 147 -14.58 15.34 -0.77
N ALA A 148 -15.35 16.36 -0.43
CA ALA A 148 -14.84 17.53 0.27
C ALA A 148 -14.52 17.16 1.73
N TRP A 149 -13.52 17.81 2.34
CA TRP A 149 -13.09 17.50 3.71
C TRP A 149 -14.22 17.50 4.73
N PRO A 150 -15.18 18.47 4.74
CA PRO A 150 -16.30 18.44 5.68
C PRO A 150 -17.25 17.25 5.50
N GLN A 151 -17.22 16.59 4.35
CA GLN A 151 -18.06 15.42 4.06
C GLN A 151 -17.34 14.09 4.33
N TYR A 152 -16.02 14.13 4.52
CA TYR A 152 -15.22 12.92 4.74
C TYR A 152 -15.59 12.27 6.08
N ALA A 153 -15.87 10.98 6.05
CA ALA A 153 -16.30 10.21 7.21
C ALA A 153 -15.38 9.00 7.49
N GLY A 154 -14.16 9.04 6.97
CA GLY A 154 -13.16 7.99 7.20
C GLY A 154 -13.04 6.99 6.06
N VAL A 155 -12.40 5.88 6.37
CA VAL A 155 -12.17 4.76 5.45
C VAL A 155 -12.67 3.45 6.03
N ARG A 156 -13.05 2.51 5.15
CA ARG A 156 -13.34 1.12 5.50
C ARG A 156 -12.58 0.21 4.55
N ARG A 157 -11.80 -0.70 5.08
CA ARG A 157 -11.08 -1.70 4.28
C ARG A 157 -11.93 -2.96 4.13
N GLU A 158 -12.05 -3.44 2.92
CA GLU A 158 -12.61 -4.72 2.56
C GLU A 158 -11.55 -5.57 1.83
N SER A 159 -11.86 -6.82 1.51
CA SER A 159 -10.86 -7.76 0.93
C SER A 159 -10.17 -7.23 -0.34
N VAL A 160 -10.91 -6.56 -1.21
CA VAL A 160 -10.43 -6.12 -2.53
C VAL A 160 -10.25 -4.60 -2.60
N TYR A 161 -11.03 -3.83 -1.83
CA TYR A 161 -11.07 -2.38 -1.92
C TYR A 161 -10.93 -1.68 -0.57
N LEU A 162 -10.27 -0.53 -0.61
CA LEU A 162 -10.39 0.51 0.41
C LEU A 162 -11.53 1.45 -0.01
N HIS A 163 -12.52 1.63 0.85
CA HIS A 163 -13.66 2.50 0.64
C HIS A 163 -13.44 3.82 1.38
N LEU A 164 -13.53 4.94 0.67
CA LEU A 164 -13.61 6.26 1.27
C LEU A 164 -15.09 6.58 1.52
N LEU A 165 -15.38 6.99 2.73
CA LEU A 165 -16.75 7.19 3.22
C LEU A 165 -17.09 8.68 3.27
N VAL A 166 -18.37 8.98 3.02
CA VAL A 166 -18.96 10.30 3.24
C VAL A 166 -20.08 10.20 4.25
N ASN A 167 -20.26 11.24 5.06
CA ASN A 167 -21.43 11.37 5.89
C ASN A 167 -22.63 11.82 5.03
N ARG A 168 -23.69 11.03 5.01
CA ARG A 168 -24.97 11.34 4.38
C ARG A 168 -26.10 10.97 5.33
N ASP A 169 -26.87 11.95 5.74
CA ASP A 169 -28.03 11.79 6.63
C ASP A 169 -27.64 11.07 7.93
N GLY A 170 -26.48 11.44 8.53
CA GLY A 170 -25.95 10.85 9.75
C GLY A 170 -25.36 9.42 9.57
N LYS A 171 -25.25 8.93 8.33
CA LYS A 171 -24.71 7.59 8.04
C LYS A 171 -23.47 7.67 7.15
N ALA A 172 -22.44 6.91 7.51
CA ALA A 172 -21.23 6.74 6.67
C ALA A 172 -21.54 5.84 5.47
N LYS A 173 -21.48 6.40 4.26
CA LYS A 173 -21.73 5.69 2.98
C LYS A 173 -20.47 5.68 2.12
N SER A 174 -20.18 4.56 1.44
CA SER A 174 -19.08 4.48 0.47
C SER A 174 -19.31 5.39 -0.72
N ARG A 175 -18.34 6.24 -1.04
CA ARG A 175 -18.37 7.17 -2.17
C ARG A 175 -17.32 6.85 -3.23
N ILE A 176 -16.10 6.54 -2.78
CA ILE A 176 -14.95 6.21 -3.64
C ILE A 176 -14.41 4.85 -3.21
N GLN A 177 -14.06 4.02 -4.20
CA GLN A 177 -13.40 2.73 -4.00
C GLN A 177 -12.02 2.76 -4.63
N VAL A 178 -11.01 2.29 -3.91
CA VAL A 178 -9.62 2.19 -4.35
C VAL A 178 -9.18 0.73 -4.22
N PRO A 179 -8.62 0.11 -5.27
CA PRO A 179 -8.11 -1.25 -5.17
C PRO A 179 -7.02 -1.37 -4.10
N ASN A 180 -7.07 -2.42 -3.28
CA ASN A 180 -6.03 -2.70 -2.26
C ASN A 180 -4.65 -2.98 -2.86
N GLY A 181 -4.56 -3.22 -4.17
CA GLY A 181 -3.30 -3.37 -4.91
C GLY A 181 -2.78 -2.07 -5.55
N ALA A 182 -3.36 -0.92 -5.26
CA ALA A 182 -2.84 0.35 -5.77
C ALA A 182 -1.59 0.80 -4.98
N TRP A 183 -0.66 1.50 -5.67
CA TRP A 183 0.51 2.09 -5.04
C TRP A 183 0.10 3.10 -3.95
N ASN A 184 0.76 3.06 -2.81
CA ASN A 184 0.50 3.90 -1.63
C ASN A 184 -0.87 3.71 -0.96
N VAL A 185 -1.68 2.71 -1.36
CA VAL A 185 -2.99 2.48 -0.74
C VAL A 185 -2.89 2.14 0.75
N ALA A 186 -1.79 1.50 1.18
CA ALA A 186 -1.55 1.19 2.59
C ALA A 186 -1.36 2.46 3.44
N LEU A 187 -0.76 3.50 2.87
CA LEU A 187 -0.49 4.79 3.52
C LEU A 187 -1.67 5.77 3.43
N LEU A 188 -2.56 5.57 2.46
CA LEU A 188 -3.66 6.48 2.17
C LEU A 188 -4.53 6.80 3.39
N PRO A 189 -4.94 5.84 4.26
CA PRO A 189 -5.73 6.15 5.45
C PRO A 189 -5.06 7.16 6.39
N ARG A 190 -3.74 7.04 6.58
CA ARG A 190 -2.97 7.95 7.44
C ARG A 190 -2.93 9.37 6.88
N VAL A 191 -2.70 9.50 5.57
CA VAL A 191 -2.71 10.81 4.88
C VAL A 191 -4.09 11.46 4.98
N LEU A 192 -5.15 10.71 4.67
CA LEU A 192 -6.51 11.25 4.71
C LEU A 192 -6.93 11.65 6.12
N GLN A 193 -6.59 10.86 7.15
CA GLN A 193 -6.90 11.18 8.53
C GLN A 193 -6.15 12.43 9.01
N ALA A 194 -4.86 12.55 8.66
CA ALA A 194 -4.08 13.72 9.03
C ALA A 194 -4.63 15.00 8.38
N LEU A 195 -4.95 14.94 7.08
CA LEU A 195 -5.53 16.08 6.36
C LEU A 195 -6.94 16.42 6.84
N HIS A 196 -7.77 15.43 7.15
CA HIS A 196 -9.09 15.66 7.73
C HIS A 196 -8.99 16.40 9.06
N ASN A 197 -8.12 15.94 9.96
CA ASN A 197 -7.89 16.58 11.26
C ASN A 197 -7.39 18.03 11.14
N LEU A 198 -6.61 18.36 10.11
CA LEU A 198 -6.16 19.73 9.83
C LEU A 198 -7.25 20.63 9.26
N ASN A 199 -8.26 20.04 8.61
CA ASN A 199 -9.37 20.76 7.98
C ASN A 199 -10.66 20.73 8.81
N GLU A 200 -10.68 20.15 10.02
CA GLU A 200 -11.84 20.21 10.92
C GLU A 200 -12.09 21.65 11.41
N PRO A 201 -13.28 22.22 11.16
CA PRO A 201 -13.60 23.57 11.66
C PRO A 201 -13.68 23.54 13.20
N GLY A 202 -12.84 24.33 13.86
CA GLY A 202 -12.88 24.53 15.32
C GLY A 202 -11.70 24.00 16.12
N ARG A 203 -10.67 23.46 15.51
CA ARG A 203 -9.43 23.09 16.19
C ARG A 203 -8.55 24.36 16.32
N PRO A 204 -8.20 24.83 17.53
CA PRO A 204 -7.24 25.91 17.68
C PRO A 204 -5.92 25.49 17.04
N ALA A 205 -5.35 26.38 16.24
CA ALA A 205 -3.98 26.27 15.76
C ALA A 205 -3.05 26.20 16.98
N GLY A 206 -2.49 25.04 17.26
CA GLY A 206 -1.52 24.80 18.33
C GLY A 206 -0.12 25.25 17.93
#